data_69ed3b133eec4d357af5930aeb2a408c
#
_entry.id   69ed3b133eec4d357af5930aeb2a408c
#
_cell.length_a   1.000
_cell.length_b   1.000
_cell.length_c   1.000
_cell.angle_alpha   90.00
_cell.angle_beta   90.00
_cell.angle_gamma   90.00
#
_symmetry.space_group_name_H-M   'P 1'
#
loop_
_entity.id
_entity.type
_entity.pdbx_description
1 polymer ?
#
loop_
_entity_poly.entity_id
_entity_poly.type
_entity_poly.pdbx_seq_one_letter_code
_entity_poly.pdbx_strand_id
1 'polypeptide(L)'
;MSYSCLFDLDGTVYRGQSPIEGAVNFINRLKKNNIKYKFITNRSDRSSEEVSAHLNRMGIISTPGSVITSAMGVAAHTKGRRVYVLGSDNLRDCIRGSEAIITGDQPEDVVIGFDGKINFDDIRDVCQKIFLGARFLATNPDVWIQSELGIVPENGSILAVITSITKIQPIIIGKPNSPMIEIAFSDPDIKRDSAIIIGDNLDTDIAAANSIGLRSILLLTGVTNSKTAEASVIKPSWIAKDYKALEAILFS
;
A
#
# COMPACT_ATOMS: atom_id res chain seq x y z
N MET A 1 11.42 -24.01 8.92
CA MET A 1 11.40 -23.38 7.57
C MET A 1 11.59 -21.89 7.76
N SER A 2 12.48 -21.25 7.00
CA SER A 2 12.69 -19.81 7.08
C SER A 2 11.67 -19.12 6.14
N TYR A 3 10.69 -18.43 6.68
CA TYR A 3 9.76 -17.57 5.92
C TYR A 3 9.94 -16.12 6.35
N SER A 4 9.47 -15.20 5.53
CA SER A 4 9.38 -13.77 5.85
C SER A 4 7.94 -13.28 5.69
N CYS A 5 7.56 -12.25 6.45
CA CYS A 5 6.21 -11.72 6.45
C CYS A 5 6.18 -10.31 5.86
N LEU A 6 5.25 -10.07 4.95
CA LEU A 6 4.94 -8.75 4.42
C LEU A 6 3.53 -8.38 4.91
N PHE A 7 3.45 -7.46 5.88
CA PHE A 7 2.18 -7.06 6.49
C PHE A 7 1.61 -5.83 5.81
N ASP A 8 0.34 -5.89 5.43
CA ASP A 8 -0.45 -4.68 5.32
C ASP A 8 -0.58 -4.00 6.69
N LEU A 9 -1.04 -2.75 6.73
CA LEU A 9 -1.15 -1.95 7.95
C LEU A 9 -2.58 -1.69 8.39
N ASP A 10 -3.33 -0.91 7.62
CA ASP A 10 -4.67 -0.46 8.01
C ASP A 10 -5.67 -1.62 7.97
N GLY A 11 -6.27 -1.98 9.11
CA GLY A 11 -7.17 -3.15 9.22
C GLY A 11 -6.44 -4.47 9.52
N THR A 12 -5.15 -4.54 9.25
CA THR A 12 -4.31 -5.71 9.52
C THR A 12 -3.53 -5.54 10.82
N VAL A 13 -2.70 -4.51 10.95
CA VAL A 13 -1.83 -4.27 12.11
C VAL A 13 -2.46 -3.32 13.11
N TYR A 14 -3.10 -2.27 12.61
CA TYR A 14 -3.80 -1.29 13.44
C TYR A 14 -5.10 -0.80 12.78
N ARG A 15 -5.90 -0.07 13.55
CA ARG A 15 -7.04 0.71 13.08
C ARG A 15 -6.96 2.11 13.68
N GLY A 16 -6.69 3.12 12.84
CA GLY A 16 -6.44 4.49 13.31
C GLY A 16 -5.25 4.57 14.25
N GLN A 17 -5.50 4.85 15.54
CA GLN A 17 -4.47 4.98 16.57
C GLN A 17 -4.31 3.72 17.44
N SER A 18 -5.11 2.68 17.21
CA SER A 18 -5.16 1.49 18.07
C SER A 18 -4.65 0.26 17.34
N PRO A 19 -3.72 -0.52 17.93
CA PRO A 19 -3.30 -1.78 17.34
C PRO A 19 -4.44 -2.79 17.34
N ILE A 20 -4.49 -3.65 16.33
CA ILE A 20 -5.37 -4.82 16.32
C ILE A 20 -4.96 -5.76 17.46
N GLU A 21 -5.96 -6.34 18.13
CA GLU A 21 -5.72 -7.28 19.24
C GLU A 21 -4.80 -8.42 18.81
N GLY A 22 -3.72 -8.63 19.55
CA GLY A 22 -2.70 -9.64 19.28
C GLY A 22 -1.57 -9.18 18.34
N ALA A 23 -1.74 -8.12 17.54
CA ALA A 23 -0.75 -7.67 16.56
C ALA A 23 0.62 -7.35 17.18
N VAL A 24 0.62 -6.60 18.28
CA VAL A 24 1.85 -6.19 18.98
C VAL A 24 2.65 -7.41 19.43
N ASN A 25 1.99 -8.35 20.11
CA ASN A 25 2.62 -9.54 20.65
C ASN A 25 3.15 -10.43 19.52
N PHE A 26 2.36 -10.62 18.46
CA PHE A 26 2.70 -11.44 17.33
C PHE A 26 3.94 -10.91 16.58
N ILE A 27 3.93 -9.63 16.17
CA ILE A 27 5.03 -9.03 15.41
C ILE A 27 6.31 -8.98 16.25
N ASN A 28 6.20 -8.65 17.55
CA ASN A 28 7.35 -8.66 18.43
C ASN A 28 7.90 -10.09 18.66
N ARG A 29 7.03 -11.12 18.61
CA ARG A 29 7.44 -12.53 18.62
C ARG A 29 8.18 -12.93 17.33
N LEU A 30 7.78 -12.46 16.15
CA LEU A 30 8.55 -12.67 14.91
C LEU A 30 9.99 -12.19 15.09
N LYS A 31 10.17 -10.97 15.61
CA LYS A 31 11.50 -10.41 15.86
C LYS A 31 12.32 -11.27 16.84
N LYS A 32 11.72 -11.72 17.94
CA LYS A 32 12.40 -12.60 18.92
C LYS A 32 12.85 -13.92 18.30
N ASN A 33 12.13 -14.43 17.31
CA ASN A 33 12.44 -15.68 16.61
C ASN A 33 13.28 -15.44 15.32
N ASN A 34 13.83 -14.23 15.12
CA ASN A 34 14.61 -13.85 13.94
C ASN A 34 13.86 -14.05 12.60
N ILE A 35 12.53 -14.05 12.62
CA ILE A 35 11.71 -14.08 11.41
C ILE A 35 11.65 -12.66 10.85
N LYS A 36 12.06 -12.51 9.60
CA LYS A 36 12.10 -11.21 8.92
C LYS A 36 10.70 -10.76 8.54
N TYR A 37 10.45 -9.46 8.67
CA TYR A 37 9.19 -8.86 8.26
C TYR A 37 9.37 -7.44 7.73
N LYS A 38 8.45 -7.04 6.86
CA LYS A 38 8.27 -5.66 6.42
C LYS A 38 6.79 -5.29 6.46
N PHE A 39 6.53 -3.99 6.50
CA PHE A 39 5.21 -3.41 6.38
C PHE A 39 5.06 -2.82 4.99
N ILE A 40 3.95 -3.13 4.31
CA ILE A 40 3.63 -2.65 2.96
C ILE A 40 2.29 -1.92 3.00
N THR A 41 2.25 -0.64 2.69
CA THR A 41 1.04 0.18 2.78
C THR A 41 0.76 0.95 1.50
N ASN A 42 -0.52 1.02 1.12
CA ASN A 42 -0.97 1.86 0.01
C ASN A 42 -0.94 3.37 0.33
N ARG A 43 -0.65 3.74 1.57
CA ARG A 43 -0.52 5.15 1.94
C ARG A 43 0.65 5.82 1.22
N SER A 44 0.38 7.01 0.69
CA SER A 44 1.39 7.86 0.05
C SER A 44 1.62 9.18 0.77
N ASP A 45 0.76 9.48 1.75
CA ASP A 45 0.69 10.73 2.49
C ASP A 45 1.66 10.80 3.69
N ARG A 46 2.29 9.67 4.04
CA ARG A 46 3.26 9.57 5.15
C ARG A 46 4.55 8.93 4.71
N SER A 47 5.65 9.42 5.29
CA SER A 47 6.98 8.83 5.08
C SER A 47 7.15 7.51 5.84
N SER A 48 8.16 6.73 5.47
CA SER A 48 8.54 5.51 6.20
C SER A 48 8.92 5.79 7.67
N GLU A 49 9.51 6.96 7.94
CA GLU A 49 9.86 7.44 9.27
C GLU A 49 8.60 7.70 10.11
N GLU A 50 7.62 8.41 9.55
CA GLU A 50 6.35 8.72 10.22
C GLU A 50 5.54 7.46 10.50
N VAL A 51 5.45 6.55 9.53
CA VAL A 51 4.77 5.25 9.70
C VAL A 51 5.48 4.41 10.76
N SER A 52 6.82 4.32 10.71
CA SER A 52 7.61 3.61 11.71
C SER A 52 7.42 4.20 13.12
N ALA A 53 7.45 5.53 13.24
CA ALA A 53 7.20 6.22 14.51
C ALA A 53 5.79 5.93 15.04
N HIS A 54 4.78 5.87 14.15
CA HIS A 54 3.40 5.53 14.51
C HIS A 54 3.31 4.09 15.06
N LEU A 55 3.91 3.12 14.37
CA LEU A 55 3.98 1.73 14.83
C LEU A 55 4.67 1.58 16.19
N ASN A 56 5.81 2.28 16.38
CA ASN A 56 6.54 2.23 17.64
C ASN A 56 5.74 2.82 18.82
N ARG A 57 4.93 3.86 18.60
CA ARG A 57 4.02 4.39 19.63
C ARG A 57 2.98 3.37 20.08
N MET A 58 2.60 2.43 19.21
CA MET A 58 1.70 1.32 19.54
C MET A 58 2.42 0.11 20.16
N GLY A 59 3.75 0.18 20.37
CA GLY A 59 4.56 -0.92 20.90
C GLY A 59 4.98 -1.96 19.85
N ILE A 60 4.80 -1.67 18.56
CA ILE A 60 5.22 -2.53 17.44
C ILE A 60 6.62 -2.12 17.01
N ILE A 61 7.59 -3.03 17.11
CA ILE A 61 8.97 -2.73 16.77
C ILE A 61 9.10 -2.53 15.26
N SER A 62 9.47 -1.32 14.86
CA SER A 62 9.62 -0.91 13.47
C SER A 62 10.81 0.02 13.28
N THR A 63 11.39 0.01 12.09
CA THR A 63 12.39 0.97 11.61
C THR A 63 11.91 1.53 10.27
N PRO A 64 12.36 2.71 9.82
CA PRO A 64 12.02 3.22 8.49
C PRO A 64 12.31 2.19 7.38
N GLY A 65 13.44 1.49 7.44
CA GLY A 65 13.80 0.45 6.48
C GLY A 65 12.89 -0.79 6.49
N SER A 66 12.02 -0.95 7.50
CA SER A 66 11.02 -2.03 7.54
C SER A 66 9.68 -1.62 6.91
N VAL A 67 9.51 -0.36 6.47
CA VAL A 67 8.26 0.17 5.93
C VAL A 67 8.42 0.49 4.45
N ILE A 68 7.49 0.03 3.64
CA ILE A 68 7.39 0.31 2.21
C ILE A 68 6.04 0.97 1.95
N THR A 69 6.05 2.16 1.36
CA THR A 69 4.86 2.93 1.03
C THR A 69 4.62 2.94 -0.48
N SER A 70 3.39 3.21 -0.91
CA SER A 70 3.09 3.38 -2.33
C SER A 70 3.83 4.59 -2.94
N ALA A 71 4.17 5.61 -2.15
CA ALA A 71 5.02 6.73 -2.60
C ALA A 71 6.42 6.25 -3.04
N MET A 72 7.03 5.32 -2.29
CA MET A 72 8.31 4.71 -2.68
C MET A 72 8.20 3.91 -3.98
N GLY A 73 7.09 3.19 -4.16
CA GLY A 73 6.80 2.48 -5.41
C GLY A 73 6.73 3.43 -6.60
N VAL A 74 6.01 4.54 -6.46
CA VAL A 74 5.92 5.58 -7.49
C VAL A 74 7.28 6.21 -7.77
N ALA A 75 8.02 6.57 -6.73
CA ALA A 75 9.36 7.16 -6.87
C ALA A 75 10.31 6.25 -7.68
N ALA A 76 10.32 4.94 -7.37
CA ALA A 76 11.09 3.97 -8.15
C ALA A 76 10.64 3.87 -9.62
N HIS A 77 9.32 3.94 -9.88
CA HIS A 77 8.73 3.82 -11.20
C HIS A 77 8.93 5.06 -12.09
N THR A 78 9.11 6.23 -11.48
CA THR A 78 9.27 7.53 -12.17
C THR A 78 10.70 8.04 -12.18
N LYS A 79 11.68 7.23 -11.75
CA LYS A 79 13.08 7.61 -11.70
C LYS A 79 13.57 8.18 -13.03
N GLY A 80 14.20 9.37 -12.98
CA GLY A 80 14.77 10.07 -14.13
C GLY A 80 13.74 10.67 -15.11
N ARG A 81 12.45 10.64 -14.79
CA ARG A 81 11.37 11.12 -15.65
C ARG A 81 10.86 12.51 -15.26
N ARG A 82 10.19 13.17 -16.19
CA ARG A 82 9.48 14.43 -15.95
C ARG A 82 8.07 14.13 -15.46
N VAL A 83 7.73 14.58 -14.24
CA VAL A 83 6.53 14.14 -13.53
C VAL A 83 5.71 15.34 -13.06
N TYR A 84 4.42 15.34 -13.35
CA TYR A 84 3.45 16.20 -12.67
C TYR A 84 2.84 15.42 -11.51
N VAL A 85 2.82 16.00 -10.31
CA VAL A 85 2.35 15.32 -9.10
C VAL A 85 1.15 16.07 -8.52
N LEU A 86 0.00 15.41 -8.49
CA LEU A 86 -1.15 15.78 -7.69
C LEU A 86 -1.25 14.86 -6.48
N GLY A 87 -0.88 15.34 -5.29
CA GLY A 87 -0.83 14.54 -4.07
C GLY A 87 -0.10 15.26 -2.95
N SER A 88 0.14 14.55 -1.86
CA SER A 88 0.75 15.06 -0.64
C SER A 88 2.19 15.53 -0.83
N ASP A 89 2.67 16.35 0.11
CA ASP A 89 4.07 16.78 0.14
C ASP A 89 5.02 15.58 0.28
N ASN A 90 4.67 14.58 1.10
CA ASN A 90 5.47 13.37 1.22
C ASN A 90 5.66 12.64 -0.13
N LEU A 91 4.59 12.51 -0.93
CA LEU A 91 4.69 11.90 -2.25
C LEU A 91 5.63 12.71 -3.16
N ARG A 92 5.53 14.05 -3.13
CA ARG A 92 6.41 14.94 -3.89
C ARG A 92 7.87 14.78 -3.47
N ASP A 93 8.14 14.73 -2.18
CA ASP A 93 9.50 14.61 -1.64
C ASP A 93 10.11 13.25 -1.97
N CYS A 94 9.31 12.18 -1.89
CA CYS A 94 9.74 10.84 -2.27
C CYS A 94 10.13 10.77 -3.77
N ILE A 95 9.32 11.39 -4.65
CA ILE A 95 9.60 11.47 -6.09
C ILE A 95 10.85 12.33 -6.36
N ARG A 96 11.03 13.48 -5.70
CA ARG A 96 12.26 14.31 -5.81
C ARG A 96 13.51 13.52 -5.45
N GLY A 97 13.44 12.71 -4.39
CA GLY A 97 14.55 11.86 -3.95
C GLY A 97 14.95 10.76 -4.94
N SER A 98 14.13 10.47 -5.96
CA SER A 98 14.38 9.43 -6.96
C SER A 98 15.04 9.92 -8.26
N GLU A 99 15.58 11.13 -8.30
CA GLU A 99 16.13 11.77 -9.50
C GLU A 99 15.05 12.14 -10.55
N ALA A 100 13.76 12.07 -10.23
CA ALA A 100 12.69 12.53 -11.11
C ALA A 100 12.59 14.07 -11.08
N ILE A 101 12.18 14.67 -12.20
CA ILE A 101 12.01 16.11 -12.34
C ILE A 101 10.53 16.45 -12.18
N ILE A 102 10.15 17.04 -11.05
CA ILE A 102 8.76 17.51 -10.86
C ILE A 102 8.57 18.78 -11.68
N THR A 103 7.62 18.77 -12.60
CA THR A 103 7.35 19.88 -13.52
C THR A 103 5.88 19.97 -13.90
N GLY A 104 5.42 21.22 -14.15
CA GLY A 104 4.10 21.47 -14.78
C GLY A 104 4.15 21.51 -16.29
N ASP A 105 5.35 21.61 -16.88
CA ASP A 105 5.54 21.78 -18.32
C ASP A 105 5.90 20.43 -18.98
N GLN A 106 5.05 20.01 -19.93
CA GLN A 106 5.20 18.78 -20.72
C GLN A 106 5.67 17.57 -19.90
N PRO A 107 4.98 17.17 -18.82
CA PRO A 107 5.35 15.99 -18.05
C PRO A 107 5.17 14.72 -18.90
N GLU A 108 6.04 13.73 -18.68
CA GLU A 108 5.88 12.41 -19.28
C GLU A 108 4.89 11.56 -18.48
N ASP A 109 4.83 11.83 -17.16
CA ASP A 109 3.95 11.13 -16.22
C ASP A 109 3.13 12.14 -15.41
N VAL A 110 1.88 11.80 -15.20
CA VAL A 110 0.99 12.43 -14.21
C VAL A 110 0.76 11.42 -13.11
N VAL A 111 1.15 11.76 -11.90
CA VAL A 111 1.01 10.92 -10.70
C VAL A 111 -0.06 11.48 -9.80
N ILE A 112 -1.05 10.64 -9.45
CA ILE A 112 -2.10 10.98 -8.50
C ILE A 112 -1.90 10.17 -7.21
N GLY A 113 -1.85 10.89 -6.08
CA GLY A 113 -1.90 10.31 -4.74
C GLY A 113 -2.88 11.09 -3.89
N PHE A 114 -3.26 10.50 -2.75
CA PHE A 114 -4.21 11.15 -1.87
C PHE A 114 -3.68 12.50 -1.33
N ASP A 115 -4.51 13.53 -1.43
CA ASP A 115 -4.38 14.81 -0.73
C ASP A 115 -5.78 15.38 -0.51
N GLY A 116 -6.17 15.56 0.74
CA GLY A 116 -7.48 16.10 1.10
C GLY A 116 -7.74 17.57 0.67
N LYS A 117 -6.77 18.19 -0.04
CA LYS A 117 -6.87 19.57 -0.54
C LYS A 117 -7.12 19.69 -2.05
N ILE A 118 -7.26 18.55 -2.75
CA ILE A 118 -7.51 18.52 -4.21
C ILE A 118 -8.80 19.26 -4.56
N ASN A 119 -8.74 20.13 -5.56
CA ASN A 119 -9.86 20.92 -6.05
C ASN A 119 -10.09 20.69 -7.56
N PHE A 120 -11.14 21.31 -8.13
CA PHE A 120 -11.50 21.14 -9.54
C PHE A 120 -10.47 21.69 -10.52
N ASP A 121 -9.73 22.74 -10.17
CA ASP A 121 -8.68 23.28 -11.04
C ASP A 121 -7.52 22.28 -11.14
N ASP A 122 -7.16 21.61 -10.03
CA ASP A 122 -6.17 20.54 -10.03
C ASP A 122 -6.59 19.38 -10.96
N ILE A 123 -7.87 18.98 -10.88
CA ILE A 123 -8.42 17.92 -11.74
C ILE A 123 -8.36 18.32 -13.20
N ARG A 124 -8.74 19.58 -13.54
CA ARG A 124 -8.64 20.12 -14.89
C ARG A 124 -7.21 20.03 -15.42
N ASP A 125 -6.24 20.47 -14.64
CA ASP A 125 -4.82 20.52 -15.03
C ASP A 125 -4.26 19.11 -15.27
N VAL A 126 -4.64 18.14 -14.43
CA VAL A 126 -4.33 16.73 -14.61
C VAL A 126 -4.91 16.19 -15.91
N CYS A 127 -6.22 16.40 -16.15
CA CYS A 127 -6.88 15.91 -17.34
C CYS A 127 -6.24 16.47 -18.62
N GLN A 128 -5.89 17.76 -18.64
CA GLN A 128 -5.20 18.37 -19.79
C GLN A 128 -3.87 17.69 -20.08
N LYS A 129 -3.05 17.41 -19.06
CA LYS A 129 -1.76 16.73 -19.23
C LYS A 129 -1.92 15.30 -19.75
N ILE A 130 -2.93 14.57 -19.26
CA ILE A 130 -3.26 13.23 -19.74
C ILE A 130 -3.71 13.28 -21.21
N PHE A 131 -4.55 14.24 -21.61
CA PHE A 131 -4.95 14.44 -23.01
C PHE A 131 -3.78 14.80 -23.93
N LEU A 132 -2.75 15.45 -23.40
CA LEU A 132 -1.51 15.76 -24.14
C LEU A 132 -0.54 14.56 -24.22
N GLY A 133 -0.91 13.39 -23.69
CA GLY A 133 -0.16 12.16 -23.83
C GLY A 133 0.69 11.74 -22.63
N ALA A 134 0.62 12.45 -21.50
CA ALA A 134 1.27 12.02 -20.28
C ALA A 134 0.65 10.69 -19.77
N ARG A 135 1.49 9.76 -19.29
CA ARG A 135 0.99 8.51 -18.69
C ARG A 135 0.27 8.83 -17.38
N PHE A 136 -0.87 8.20 -17.18
CA PHE A 136 -1.67 8.36 -15.96
C PHE A 136 -1.29 7.30 -14.93
N LEU A 137 -0.60 7.68 -13.86
CA LEU A 137 -0.14 6.83 -12.76
C LEU A 137 -0.89 7.18 -11.48
N ALA A 138 -1.10 6.19 -10.62
CA ALA A 138 -1.72 6.39 -9.31
C ALA A 138 -1.02 5.57 -8.21
N THR A 139 -0.98 6.12 -7.01
CA THR A 139 -0.38 5.45 -5.84
C THR A 139 -1.17 4.22 -5.43
N ASN A 140 -2.51 4.29 -5.43
CA ASN A 140 -3.40 3.21 -5.01
C ASN A 140 -4.81 3.41 -5.60
N PRO A 141 -5.66 2.38 -5.66
CA PRO A 141 -7.03 2.46 -6.17
C PRO A 141 -8.09 2.62 -5.06
N ASP A 142 -7.70 2.76 -3.80
CA ASP A 142 -8.62 2.74 -2.66
C ASP A 142 -9.63 3.88 -2.75
N VAL A 143 -10.93 3.54 -2.81
CA VAL A 143 -12.01 4.52 -3.07
C VAL A 143 -12.36 5.30 -1.81
N TRP A 144 -12.28 4.66 -0.65
CA TRP A 144 -12.58 5.25 0.66
C TRP A 144 -11.82 4.53 1.78
N ILE A 145 -11.67 5.20 2.90
CA ILE A 145 -11.18 4.62 4.16
C ILE A 145 -12.19 4.86 5.28
N GLN A 146 -12.17 3.97 6.28
CA GLN A 146 -12.89 4.19 7.52
C GLN A 146 -12.04 5.04 8.47
N SER A 147 -12.55 6.19 8.89
CA SER A 147 -11.93 7.08 9.86
C SER A 147 -12.83 7.29 11.10
N GLU A 148 -12.35 8.06 12.07
CA GLU A 148 -13.15 8.50 13.20
C GLU A 148 -14.34 9.40 12.78
N LEU A 149 -14.25 10.04 11.61
CA LEU A 149 -15.30 10.86 11.00
C LEU A 149 -16.27 10.03 10.15
N GLY A 150 -16.14 8.70 10.11
CA GLY A 150 -16.89 7.80 9.26
C GLY A 150 -16.13 7.48 7.96
N ILE A 151 -16.87 7.26 6.86
CA ILE A 151 -16.31 6.98 5.55
C ILE A 151 -15.74 8.27 4.96
N VAL A 152 -14.45 8.26 4.61
CA VAL A 152 -13.74 9.38 3.97
C VAL A 152 -13.31 8.94 2.57
N PRO A 153 -13.60 9.75 1.52
CA PRO A 153 -13.10 9.49 0.17
C PRO A 153 -11.57 9.41 0.15
N GLU A 154 -11.05 8.53 -0.67
CA GLU A 154 -9.62 8.27 -0.89
C GLU A 154 -9.24 8.48 -2.36
N ASN A 155 -8.01 8.17 -2.71
CA ASN A 155 -7.41 8.39 -4.01
C ASN A 155 -8.27 7.84 -5.17
N GLY A 156 -8.82 6.63 -5.02
CA GLY A 156 -9.68 6.00 -6.03
C GLY A 156 -10.91 6.83 -6.42
N SER A 157 -11.44 7.64 -5.49
CA SER A 157 -12.54 8.58 -5.78
C SER A 157 -12.11 9.66 -6.78
N ILE A 158 -10.90 10.20 -6.63
CA ILE A 158 -10.32 11.18 -7.56
C ILE A 158 -10.01 10.52 -8.90
N LEU A 159 -9.45 9.31 -8.88
CA LEU A 159 -9.19 8.54 -10.10
C LEU A 159 -10.47 8.30 -10.90
N ALA A 160 -11.59 8.01 -10.22
CA ALA A 160 -12.88 7.81 -10.88
C ALA A 160 -13.34 9.08 -11.63
N VAL A 161 -13.18 10.27 -11.03
CA VAL A 161 -13.49 11.54 -11.69
C VAL A 161 -12.60 11.75 -12.91
N ILE A 162 -11.28 11.63 -12.78
CA ILE A 162 -10.33 11.81 -13.89
C ILE A 162 -10.60 10.81 -15.01
N THR A 163 -10.81 9.52 -14.66
CA THR A 163 -11.14 8.46 -15.62
C THR A 163 -12.46 8.74 -16.35
N SER A 164 -13.47 9.29 -15.66
CA SER A 164 -14.75 9.63 -16.28
C SER A 164 -14.63 10.70 -17.36
N ILE A 165 -13.66 11.62 -17.20
CA ILE A 165 -13.38 12.72 -18.13
C ILE A 165 -12.47 12.23 -19.27
N THR A 166 -11.33 11.61 -18.93
CA THR A 166 -10.29 11.27 -19.90
C THR A 166 -10.55 9.97 -20.66
N LYS A 167 -11.36 9.07 -20.11
CA LYS A 167 -11.58 7.67 -20.56
C LYS A 167 -10.30 6.81 -20.52
N ILE A 168 -9.27 7.28 -19.84
CA ILE A 168 -7.99 6.57 -19.66
C ILE A 168 -7.94 6.02 -18.24
N GLN A 169 -7.60 4.73 -18.12
CA GLN A 169 -7.42 4.08 -16.82
C GLN A 169 -6.02 4.37 -16.27
N PRO A 170 -5.89 4.61 -14.95
CA PRO A 170 -4.59 4.78 -14.33
C PRO A 170 -3.79 3.48 -14.27
N ILE A 171 -2.48 3.60 -14.36
CA ILE A 171 -1.55 2.53 -13.97
C ILE A 171 -1.38 2.63 -12.46
N ILE A 172 -1.90 1.66 -11.73
CA ILE A 172 -1.79 1.60 -10.26
C ILE A 172 -0.41 1.04 -9.89
N ILE A 173 0.31 1.72 -9.01
CA ILE A 173 1.65 1.32 -8.57
C ILE A 173 1.63 0.54 -7.25
N GLY A 174 0.73 0.90 -6.34
CA GLY A 174 0.49 0.15 -5.10
C GLY A 174 -0.32 -1.13 -5.30
N LYS A 175 -0.67 -1.79 -4.21
CA LYS A 175 -1.56 -2.96 -4.22
C LYS A 175 -2.89 -2.63 -4.91
N PRO A 176 -3.46 -3.50 -5.76
CA PRO A 176 -3.13 -4.91 -5.97
C PRO A 176 -1.97 -5.21 -6.91
N ASN A 177 -1.28 -4.21 -7.44
CA ASN A 177 -0.16 -4.41 -8.33
C ASN A 177 1.15 -4.60 -7.55
N SER A 178 2.15 -5.19 -8.22
CA SER A 178 3.39 -5.62 -7.59
C SER A 178 4.51 -4.59 -7.46
N PRO A 179 4.56 -3.46 -8.20
CA PRO A 179 5.77 -2.61 -8.20
C PRO A 179 6.25 -2.20 -6.80
N MET A 180 5.32 -1.88 -5.90
CA MET A 180 5.66 -1.55 -4.51
C MET A 180 6.19 -2.76 -3.74
N ILE A 181 5.62 -3.96 -3.99
CA ILE A 181 6.03 -5.20 -3.28
C ILE A 181 7.43 -5.62 -3.70
N GLU A 182 7.81 -5.38 -4.97
CA GLU A 182 9.15 -5.69 -5.48
C GLU A 182 10.26 -4.99 -4.69
N ILE A 183 9.99 -3.83 -4.11
CA ILE A 183 10.95 -3.13 -3.24
C ILE A 183 11.30 -3.98 -2.01
N ALA A 184 10.38 -4.80 -1.50
CA ALA A 184 10.67 -5.66 -0.36
C ALA A 184 11.79 -6.64 -0.65
N PHE A 185 11.89 -7.11 -1.89
CA PHE A 185 12.88 -8.09 -2.32
C PHE A 185 14.25 -7.50 -2.65
N SER A 186 14.40 -6.17 -2.59
CA SER A 186 15.72 -5.51 -2.59
C SER A 186 16.48 -5.76 -1.29
N ASP A 187 15.79 -6.16 -0.22
CA ASP A 187 16.40 -6.58 1.02
C ASP A 187 16.80 -8.07 0.92
N PRO A 188 18.11 -8.40 1.00
CA PRO A 188 18.59 -9.78 0.84
C PRO A 188 18.05 -10.75 1.89
N ASP A 189 17.55 -10.24 3.01
CA ASP A 189 16.94 -11.04 4.08
C ASP A 189 15.48 -11.43 3.76
N ILE A 190 14.85 -10.82 2.77
CA ILE A 190 13.48 -11.10 2.32
C ILE A 190 13.51 -11.91 1.03
N LYS A 191 13.37 -13.22 1.14
CA LYS A 191 13.41 -14.12 -0.02
C LYS A 191 12.01 -14.30 -0.60
N ARG A 192 11.86 -14.07 -1.92
CA ARG A 192 10.59 -14.19 -2.63
C ARG A 192 9.92 -15.55 -2.39
N ASP A 193 10.64 -16.66 -2.58
CA ASP A 193 10.08 -18.02 -2.52
C ASP A 193 9.49 -18.39 -1.15
N SER A 194 9.87 -17.67 -0.09
CA SER A 194 9.40 -17.90 1.27
C SER A 194 8.61 -16.72 1.85
N ALA A 195 8.39 -15.68 1.10
CA ALA A 195 7.59 -14.53 1.54
C ALA A 195 6.09 -14.88 1.59
N ILE A 196 5.42 -14.32 2.60
CA ILE A 196 3.98 -14.47 2.81
C ILE A 196 3.40 -13.06 2.99
N ILE A 197 2.42 -12.69 2.18
CA ILE A 197 1.66 -11.45 2.36
C ILE A 197 0.54 -11.71 3.36
N ILE A 198 0.43 -10.84 4.35
CA ILE A 198 -0.61 -10.89 5.39
C ILE A 198 -1.38 -9.57 5.31
N GLY A 199 -2.66 -9.66 5.01
CA GLY A 199 -3.53 -8.49 4.84
C GLY A 199 -4.99 -8.83 5.11
N ASP A 200 -5.83 -7.82 5.15
CA ASP A 200 -7.27 -7.93 5.46
C ASP A 200 -8.18 -7.72 4.26
N ASN A 201 -7.61 -7.34 3.12
CA ASN A 201 -8.37 -6.99 1.93
C ASN A 201 -8.06 -7.93 0.76
N LEU A 202 -9.12 -8.61 0.25
CA LEU A 202 -9.00 -9.50 -0.91
C LEU A 202 -8.56 -8.76 -2.17
N ASP A 203 -9.12 -7.57 -2.40
CA ASP A 203 -8.97 -6.83 -3.66
C ASP A 203 -7.60 -6.14 -3.78
N THR A 204 -6.90 -5.94 -2.67
CA THR A 204 -5.57 -5.34 -2.65
C THR A 204 -4.49 -6.33 -2.23
N ASP A 205 -4.52 -6.85 -1.01
CA ASP A 205 -3.43 -7.65 -0.44
C ASP A 205 -3.35 -9.03 -1.06
N ILE A 206 -4.50 -9.72 -1.11
CA ILE A 206 -4.55 -11.09 -1.62
C ILE A 206 -4.40 -11.10 -3.14
N ALA A 207 -5.06 -10.14 -3.83
CA ALA A 207 -4.89 -9.97 -5.26
C ALA A 207 -3.43 -9.68 -5.63
N ALA A 208 -2.75 -8.81 -4.87
CA ALA A 208 -1.33 -8.52 -5.08
C ALA A 208 -0.44 -9.76 -4.89
N ALA A 209 -0.67 -10.54 -3.82
CA ALA A 209 0.05 -11.79 -3.61
C ALA A 209 -0.14 -12.77 -4.77
N ASN A 210 -1.39 -12.97 -5.19
CA ASN A 210 -1.75 -13.89 -6.27
C ASN A 210 -1.14 -13.47 -7.61
N SER A 211 -1.09 -12.15 -7.90
CA SER A 211 -0.54 -11.63 -9.17
C SER A 211 0.94 -11.95 -9.38
N ILE A 212 1.68 -12.21 -8.30
CA ILE A 212 3.13 -12.50 -8.34
C ILE A 212 3.47 -13.89 -7.77
N GLY A 213 2.47 -14.74 -7.57
CA GLY A 213 2.64 -16.12 -7.13
C GLY A 213 3.11 -16.29 -5.68
N LEU A 214 2.89 -15.29 -4.82
CA LEU A 214 3.21 -15.39 -3.39
C LEU A 214 2.09 -16.06 -2.62
N ARG A 215 2.45 -16.74 -1.54
CA ARG A 215 1.49 -17.18 -0.54
C ARG A 215 0.90 -15.98 0.21
N SER A 216 -0.36 -16.12 0.62
CA SER A 216 -1.06 -15.08 1.34
C SER A 216 -1.90 -15.61 2.49
N ILE A 217 -2.07 -14.80 3.51
CA ILE A 217 -2.99 -15.04 4.62
C ILE A 217 -3.95 -13.86 4.70
N LEU A 218 -5.24 -14.15 4.53
CA LEU A 218 -6.30 -13.18 4.77
C LEU A 218 -6.59 -13.14 6.27
N LEU A 219 -6.41 -11.98 6.88
CA LEU A 219 -6.75 -11.74 8.29
C LEU A 219 -8.12 -11.05 8.37
N LEU A 220 -9.09 -11.67 9.04
CA LEU A 220 -10.48 -11.17 9.10
C LEU A 220 -10.66 -10.07 10.17
N THR A 221 -9.72 -9.13 10.23
CA THR A 221 -9.73 -8.04 11.21
C THR A 221 -10.07 -6.67 10.60
N GLY A 222 -10.24 -6.58 9.30
CA GLY A 222 -10.43 -5.32 8.58
C GLY A 222 -11.59 -5.34 7.59
N VAL A 223 -11.29 -5.09 6.31
CA VAL A 223 -12.28 -4.89 5.23
C VAL A 223 -13.06 -6.16 4.91
N THR A 224 -12.38 -7.29 4.79
CA THR A 224 -13.01 -8.54 4.35
C THR A 224 -13.57 -9.33 5.53
N ASN A 225 -14.84 -9.70 5.44
CA ASN A 225 -15.47 -10.63 6.38
C ASN A 225 -15.53 -12.06 5.82
N SER A 226 -15.86 -13.06 6.67
CA SER A 226 -15.91 -14.48 6.30
C SER A 226 -16.82 -14.75 5.10
N LYS A 227 -17.99 -14.12 5.05
CA LYS A 227 -18.96 -14.28 3.98
C LYS A 227 -18.41 -13.82 2.62
N THR A 228 -17.77 -12.65 2.63
CA THR A 228 -17.12 -12.09 1.43
C THR A 228 -15.97 -13.00 0.97
N ALA A 229 -15.16 -13.50 1.91
CA ALA A 229 -14.02 -14.39 1.62
C ALA A 229 -14.48 -15.73 0.99
N GLU A 230 -15.58 -16.30 1.48
CA GLU A 230 -16.17 -17.53 0.94
C GLU A 230 -16.69 -17.33 -0.49
N ALA A 231 -17.37 -16.22 -0.77
CA ALA A 231 -17.99 -15.92 -2.06
C ALA A 231 -17.00 -15.40 -3.12
N SER A 232 -15.83 -14.90 -2.72
CA SER A 232 -14.85 -14.30 -3.63
C SER A 232 -14.19 -15.33 -4.55
N VAL A 233 -13.87 -14.90 -5.78
CA VAL A 233 -13.00 -15.64 -6.71
C VAL A 233 -11.52 -15.49 -6.36
N ILE A 234 -11.16 -14.43 -5.64
CA ILE A 234 -9.79 -14.19 -5.15
C ILE A 234 -9.61 -15.02 -3.89
N LYS A 235 -8.72 -16.01 -3.95
CA LYS A 235 -8.50 -16.94 -2.82
C LYS A 235 -7.13 -16.71 -2.19
N PRO A 236 -7.08 -16.53 -0.86
CA PRO A 236 -5.82 -16.58 -0.11
C PRO A 236 -5.32 -18.02 0.04
N SER A 237 -4.06 -18.20 0.38
CA SER A 237 -3.52 -19.52 0.75
C SER A 237 -4.11 -20.00 2.08
N TRP A 238 -4.36 -19.09 3.01
CA TRP A 238 -5.01 -19.37 4.30
C TRP A 238 -5.88 -18.19 4.75
N ILE A 239 -6.83 -18.49 5.63
CA ILE A 239 -7.68 -17.50 6.30
C ILE A 239 -7.46 -17.61 7.80
N ALA A 240 -7.16 -16.49 8.45
CA ALA A 240 -7.05 -16.38 9.89
C ALA A 240 -8.13 -15.41 10.40
N LYS A 241 -8.93 -15.85 11.38
CA LYS A 241 -9.97 -14.97 11.95
C LYS A 241 -9.39 -13.85 12.84
N ASP A 242 -8.21 -14.11 13.43
CA ASP A 242 -7.52 -13.25 14.39
C ASP A 242 -6.01 -13.62 14.45
N TYR A 243 -5.23 -12.88 15.23
CA TYR A 243 -3.80 -13.14 15.41
C TYR A 243 -3.50 -14.48 16.10
N LYS A 244 -4.42 -15.01 16.89
CA LYS A 244 -4.26 -16.35 17.48
C LYS A 244 -4.33 -17.44 16.42
N ALA A 245 -5.27 -17.32 15.48
CA ALA A 245 -5.35 -18.23 14.33
C ALA A 245 -4.16 -18.07 13.38
N LEU A 246 -3.70 -16.83 13.14
CA LEU A 246 -2.49 -16.54 12.37
C LEU A 246 -1.25 -17.19 12.99
N GLU A 247 -1.14 -17.13 14.31
CA GLU A 247 -0.06 -17.77 15.06
C GLU A 247 -0.06 -19.30 14.88
N ALA A 248 -1.23 -19.93 14.93
CA ALA A 248 -1.37 -21.36 14.69
C ALA A 248 -0.97 -21.78 13.26
N ILE A 249 -1.18 -20.92 12.26
CA ILE A 249 -0.79 -21.19 10.86
C ILE A 249 0.73 -21.09 10.68
N LEU A 250 1.37 -20.12 11.29
CA LEU A 250 2.77 -19.79 11.01
C LEU A 250 3.78 -20.47 11.95
N PHE A 251 3.36 -20.89 13.15
CA PHE A 251 4.23 -21.53 14.15
C PHE A 251 3.86 -23.00 14.44
N SER A 252 2.96 -23.59 13.61
CA SER A 252 2.63 -25.03 13.67
C SER A 252 3.77 -25.91 13.15
#